data_16e1a268774a800d13c10a693a674577
#
_entry.id   16e1a268774a800d13c10a693a674577
#
_cell.length_a   1.000
_cell.length_b   1.000
_cell.length_c   1.000
_cell.angle_alpha   90.00
_cell.angle_beta   90.00
_cell.angle_gamma   90.00
#
_symmetry.space_group_name_H-M   'P 1'
#
loop_
_entity.id
_entity.type
_entity.pdbx_description
1 polymer ?
#
loop_
_entity_poly.entity_id
_entity_poly.type
_entity_poly.pdbx_seq_one_letter_code
_entity_poly.pdbx_strand_id
1 'polypeptide(L)'
;MSATSNVIGKERSNTIWIVLLLLSIALAVIDFAWLTVNSKHERDASNLTTQIQVLSQSTAKFALESANGNLDSFKELDATRATLDSLIRKLKNGDPDTGMPGYGDASAGVGKAIAALDKSWAQLDGDLIKILRNKELVLDSKQQTDAFTREVPVLDSRMDQVASIVKQGGGSANQTYTVVNQMLLGDRMIRRALEVQTGGEGAQTAADGLARDAQLYGAVLSGLIQGNSEVGVSQLPQPAAHNILETVSNGWQGISDPLNKLLAAAPTLVEVKQAANQASVDSQSVLLRASDVSTRLDKLPLQRPFPNVWLGALGAAGAILFALLLVFAQSRAQKQRLAASSELNQRNQEAILRLLDEMGSLAEGDLTVRATVTEDITGAIADSVNFAVEALRSLVSTINETVVQVSAAAQETQATATHLAEAAEHQAQQIPRPRRPSTRWRCRSTKCRRIPPNPRKWRSARCRSPARAPRSCVRPSPAWMPSATRSRKPPSASSVWASPPRKSVRSWN
;
A
#
# COMPACT_ATOMS: atom_id res chain seq x y z
N MET A 1 -62.60 -34.67 -49.23
CA MET A 1 -62.12 -35.06 -47.90
C MET A 1 -60.61 -35.03 -47.75
N SER A 2 -59.78 -34.68 -48.71
CA SER A 2 -58.30 -34.64 -48.61
C SER A 2 -57.71 -33.28 -48.23
N ALA A 3 -58.50 -32.20 -48.20
CA ALA A 3 -57.97 -30.86 -47.87
C ALA A 3 -57.92 -30.54 -46.38
N THR A 4 -58.78 -31.17 -45.57
CA THR A 4 -58.86 -30.94 -44.11
C THR A 4 -57.75 -31.66 -43.34
N SER A 5 -57.27 -32.80 -43.79
CA SER A 5 -56.17 -33.54 -43.11
C SER A 5 -54.81 -32.84 -43.26
N ASN A 6 -54.59 -32.09 -44.35
CA ASN A 6 -53.37 -31.33 -44.60
C ASN A 6 -53.30 -30.02 -43.76
N VAL A 7 -54.45 -29.45 -43.40
CA VAL A 7 -54.48 -28.23 -42.56
C VAL A 7 -54.17 -28.56 -41.08
N ILE A 8 -54.73 -29.67 -40.56
CA ILE A 8 -54.51 -30.11 -39.17
C ILE A 8 -53.06 -30.56 -38.94
N GLY A 9 -52.44 -31.24 -39.93
CA GLY A 9 -51.04 -31.62 -39.86
C GLY A 9 -50.09 -30.41 -39.92
N LYS A 10 -50.48 -29.36 -40.64
CA LYS A 10 -49.72 -28.13 -40.83
C LYS A 10 -49.81 -27.21 -39.63
N GLU A 11 -50.93 -27.15 -38.91
CA GLU A 11 -51.05 -26.44 -37.63
C GLU A 11 -50.28 -27.11 -36.51
N ARG A 12 -50.27 -28.45 -36.40
CA ARG A 12 -49.47 -29.19 -35.42
C ARG A 12 -47.95 -28.98 -35.61
N SER A 13 -47.48 -28.92 -36.87
CA SER A 13 -46.07 -28.63 -37.14
C SER A 13 -45.66 -27.25 -36.69
N ASN A 14 -46.47 -26.20 -36.91
CA ASN A 14 -46.19 -24.84 -36.46
C ASN A 14 -46.25 -24.72 -34.94
N THR A 15 -47.13 -25.44 -34.26
CA THR A 15 -47.26 -25.44 -32.80
C THR A 15 -46.01 -26.04 -32.14
N ILE A 16 -45.44 -27.11 -32.71
CA ILE A 16 -44.21 -27.74 -32.20
C ILE A 16 -43.03 -26.76 -32.30
N TRP A 17 -42.90 -26.05 -33.42
CA TRP A 17 -41.81 -25.07 -33.58
C TRP A 17 -41.95 -23.86 -32.64
N ILE A 18 -43.19 -23.41 -32.38
CA ILE A 18 -43.51 -22.35 -31.39
C ILE A 18 -43.17 -22.79 -29.98
N VAL A 19 -43.51 -24.03 -29.60
CA VAL A 19 -43.23 -24.56 -28.25
C VAL A 19 -41.70 -24.69 -28.07
N LEU A 20 -40.98 -25.19 -29.08
CA LEU A 20 -39.49 -25.29 -29.03
C LEU A 20 -38.83 -23.92 -28.99
N LEU A 21 -39.35 -22.92 -29.68
CA LEU A 21 -38.90 -21.55 -29.66
C LEU A 21 -39.11 -20.94 -28.25
N LEU A 22 -40.28 -21.09 -27.68
CA LEU A 22 -40.57 -20.58 -26.34
C LEU A 22 -39.74 -21.25 -25.26
N LEU A 23 -39.50 -22.56 -25.39
CA LEU A 23 -38.64 -23.30 -24.47
C LEU A 23 -37.17 -22.82 -24.56
N SER A 24 -36.70 -22.59 -25.81
CA SER A 24 -35.33 -22.07 -26.03
C SER A 24 -35.15 -20.64 -25.52
N ILE A 25 -36.13 -19.76 -25.73
CA ILE A 25 -36.12 -18.40 -25.15
C ILE A 25 -36.17 -18.44 -23.63
N ALA A 26 -37.06 -19.25 -23.05
CA ALA A 26 -37.18 -19.39 -21.60
C ALA A 26 -35.85 -19.88 -20.99
N LEU A 27 -35.23 -20.85 -21.61
CA LEU A 27 -33.91 -21.36 -21.18
C LEU A 27 -32.83 -20.28 -21.27
N ALA A 28 -32.78 -19.51 -22.37
CA ALA A 28 -31.83 -18.42 -22.54
C ALA A 28 -32.07 -17.28 -21.53
N VAL A 29 -33.33 -16.92 -21.25
CA VAL A 29 -33.69 -15.87 -20.28
C VAL A 29 -33.36 -16.31 -18.86
N ILE A 30 -33.68 -17.55 -18.50
CA ILE A 30 -33.37 -18.10 -17.19
C ILE A 30 -31.85 -18.14 -17.00
N ASP A 31 -31.10 -18.66 -17.99
CA ASP A 31 -29.62 -18.71 -17.92
C ASP A 31 -29.03 -17.30 -17.80
N PHE A 32 -29.51 -16.33 -18.57
CA PHE A 32 -29.05 -14.95 -18.50
C PHE A 32 -29.37 -14.28 -17.16
N ALA A 33 -30.57 -14.47 -16.62
CA ALA A 33 -30.97 -13.93 -15.33
C ALA A 33 -30.09 -14.51 -14.21
N TRP A 34 -29.85 -15.80 -14.22
CA TRP A 34 -28.93 -16.46 -13.29
C TRP A 34 -27.47 -16.04 -13.47
N LEU A 35 -27.05 -15.86 -14.71
CA LEU A 35 -25.72 -15.37 -15.04
C LEU A 35 -25.47 -13.98 -14.48
N THR A 36 -26.44 -13.06 -14.61
CA THR A 36 -26.33 -11.69 -14.08
C THR A 36 -26.26 -11.65 -12.57
N VAL A 37 -27.10 -12.45 -11.88
CA VAL A 37 -27.07 -12.56 -10.41
C VAL A 37 -25.73 -13.14 -9.94
N ASN A 38 -25.30 -14.26 -10.52
CA ASN A 38 -24.06 -14.90 -10.12
C ASN A 38 -22.83 -14.05 -10.46
N SER A 39 -22.82 -13.34 -11.60
CA SER A 39 -21.72 -12.46 -11.95
C SER A 39 -21.61 -11.24 -11.03
N LYS A 40 -22.71 -10.80 -10.41
CA LYS A 40 -22.68 -9.79 -9.34
C LYS A 40 -21.98 -10.37 -8.12
N HIS A 41 -22.43 -11.52 -7.64
CA HIS A 41 -21.82 -12.17 -6.47
C HIS A 41 -20.34 -12.51 -6.67
N GLU A 42 -19.96 -12.96 -7.88
CA GLU A 42 -18.57 -13.23 -8.24
C GLU A 42 -17.72 -11.95 -8.23
N ARG A 43 -18.25 -10.82 -8.70
CA ARG A 43 -17.58 -9.51 -8.59
C ARG A 43 -17.45 -9.06 -7.16
N ASP A 44 -18.48 -9.23 -6.34
CA ASP A 44 -18.42 -8.90 -4.92
C ASP A 44 -17.35 -9.74 -4.23
N ALA A 45 -17.29 -11.05 -4.51
CA ALA A 45 -16.22 -11.92 -4.01
C ALA A 45 -14.83 -11.51 -4.51
N SER A 46 -14.67 -11.12 -5.79
CA SER A 46 -13.42 -10.61 -6.34
C SER A 46 -12.99 -9.29 -5.68
N ASN A 47 -13.94 -8.40 -5.39
CA ASN A 47 -13.67 -7.18 -4.62
C ASN A 47 -13.18 -7.49 -3.21
N LEU A 48 -13.76 -8.49 -2.52
CA LEU A 48 -13.26 -8.93 -1.21
C LEU A 48 -11.82 -9.44 -1.32
N THR A 49 -11.50 -10.24 -2.34
CA THR A 49 -10.11 -10.71 -2.53
C THR A 49 -9.14 -9.59 -2.78
N THR A 50 -9.53 -8.55 -3.52
CA THR A 50 -8.72 -7.35 -3.74
C THR A 50 -8.50 -6.57 -2.43
N GLN A 51 -9.52 -6.42 -1.61
CA GLN A 51 -9.38 -5.80 -0.28
C GLN A 51 -8.44 -6.61 0.61
N ILE A 52 -8.57 -7.94 0.62
CA ILE A 52 -7.67 -8.84 1.35
C ILE A 52 -6.21 -8.64 0.89
N GLN A 53 -5.96 -8.52 -0.41
CA GLN A 53 -4.62 -8.27 -0.95
C GLN A 53 -4.03 -6.96 -0.43
N VAL A 54 -4.80 -5.87 -0.49
CA VAL A 54 -4.35 -4.53 -0.03
C VAL A 54 -4.11 -4.53 1.48
N LEU A 55 -5.06 -5.06 2.25
CA LEU A 55 -4.94 -5.09 3.71
C LEU A 55 -3.80 -5.99 4.19
N SER A 56 -3.56 -7.10 3.49
CA SER A 56 -2.45 -7.99 3.82
C SER A 56 -1.09 -7.26 3.73
N GLN A 57 -0.89 -6.40 2.71
CA GLN A 57 0.31 -5.58 2.60
C GLN A 57 0.42 -4.55 3.73
N SER A 58 -0.70 -3.91 4.08
CA SER A 58 -0.73 -2.95 5.20
C SER A 58 -0.44 -3.63 6.54
N THR A 59 -0.89 -4.88 6.70
CA THR A 59 -0.65 -5.67 7.91
C THR A 59 0.84 -5.89 8.17
N ALA A 60 1.63 -6.20 7.14
CA ALA A 60 3.08 -6.35 7.26
C ALA A 60 3.75 -5.07 7.81
N LYS A 61 3.35 -3.92 7.30
CA LYS A 61 3.84 -2.63 7.78
C LYS A 61 3.46 -2.39 9.23
N PHE A 62 2.18 -2.53 9.56
CA PHE A 62 1.70 -2.29 10.93
C PHE A 62 2.28 -3.28 11.94
N ALA A 63 2.50 -4.53 11.55
CA ALA A 63 3.15 -5.53 12.39
C ALA A 63 4.58 -5.10 12.76
N LEU A 64 5.38 -4.66 11.79
CA LEU A 64 6.74 -4.18 12.02
C LEU A 64 6.79 -2.90 12.85
N GLU A 65 5.92 -1.94 12.57
CA GLU A 65 5.84 -0.69 13.32
C GLU A 65 5.36 -0.92 14.76
N SER A 66 4.38 -1.80 14.96
CA SER A 66 3.92 -2.21 16.29
C SER A 66 5.05 -2.87 17.08
N ALA A 67 5.80 -3.80 16.47
CA ALA A 67 6.95 -4.43 17.10
C ALA A 67 8.08 -3.43 17.44
N ASN A 68 8.10 -2.25 16.83
CA ASN A 68 9.01 -1.15 17.16
C ASN A 68 8.42 -0.18 18.19
N GLY A 69 7.24 -0.46 18.75
CA GLY A 69 6.62 0.33 19.81
C GLY A 69 5.83 1.55 19.32
N ASN A 70 5.27 1.51 18.12
CA ASN A 70 4.36 2.54 17.63
C ASN A 70 2.93 2.25 18.11
N LEU A 71 2.40 3.09 18.99
CA LEU A 71 1.06 2.93 19.59
C LEU A 71 -0.07 2.98 18.56
N ASP A 72 0.02 3.87 17.58
CA ASP A 72 -1.03 4.00 16.56
C ASP A 72 -1.03 2.80 15.62
N SER A 73 0.15 2.27 15.29
CA SER A 73 0.27 1.06 14.49
C SER A 73 -0.33 -0.18 15.18
N PHE A 74 -0.34 -0.25 16.50
CA PHE A 74 -1.06 -1.31 17.23
C PHE A 74 -2.57 -1.24 17.03
N LYS A 75 -3.15 -0.03 17.00
CA LYS A 75 -4.59 0.15 16.75
C LYS A 75 -4.95 -0.23 15.32
N GLU A 76 -4.12 0.22 14.36
CA GLU A 76 -4.31 -0.10 12.95
C GLU A 76 -4.11 -1.59 12.68
N LEU A 77 -3.16 -2.23 13.36
CA LEU A 77 -2.93 -3.67 13.25
C LEU A 77 -4.14 -4.48 13.72
N ASP A 78 -4.71 -4.13 14.88
CA ASP A 78 -5.89 -4.81 15.42
C ASP A 78 -7.12 -4.61 14.52
N ALA A 79 -7.36 -3.38 14.07
CA ALA A 79 -8.44 -3.05 13.13
C ALA A 79 -8.28 -3.79 11.79
N THR A 80 -7.07 -3.80 11.24
CA THR A 80 -6.77 -4.47 9.98
C THR A 80 -6.92 -5.99 10.10
N ARG A 81 -6.45 -6.57 11.21
CA ARG A 81 -6.62 -7.98 11.56
C ARG A 81 -8.10 -8.37 11.61
N ALA A 82 -8.92 -7.60 12.36
CA ALA A 82 -10.35 -7.86 12.49
C ALA A 82 -11.06 -7.75 11.12
N THR A 83 -10.66 -6.78 10.30
CA THR A 83 -11.21 -6.60 8.95
C THR A 83 -10.85 -7.77 8.05
N LEU A 84 -9.58 -8.18 8.02
CA LEU A 84 -9.12 -9.34 7.22
C LEU A 84 -9.86 -10.63 7.61
N ASP A 85 -10.00 -10.90 8.91
CA ASP A 85 -10.75 -12.04 9.41
C ASP A 85 -12.21 -12.02 8.93
N SER A 86 -12.85 -10.86 9.03
CA SER A 86 -14.22 -10.66 8.53
C SER A 86 -14.33 -10.91 7.02
N LEU A 87 -13.42 -10.34 6.20
CA LEU A 87 -13.44 -10.50 4.75
C LEU A 87 -13.24 -11.96 4.33
N ILE A 88 -12.29 -12.66 4.96
CA ILE A 88 -12.00 -14.07 4.66
C ILE A 88 -13.20 -14.95 5.06
N ARG A 89 -13.83 -14.68 6.21
CA ARG A 89 -15.06 -15.37 6.62
C ARG A 89 -16.22 -15.11 5.68
N LYS A 90 -16.42 -13.87 5.25
CA LYS A 90 -17.45 -13.50 4.25
C LYS A 90 -17.20 -14.22 2.93
N LEU A 91 -15.97 -14.31 2.48
CA LEU A 91 -15.60 -15.03 1.27
C LEU A 91 -15.88 -16.54 1.40
N LYS A 92 -15.56 -17.14 2.56
CA LYS A 92 -15.74 -18.57 2.84
C LYS A 92 -17.20 -18.94 3.06
N ASN A 93 -17.91 -18.21 3.92
CA ASN A 93 -19.23 -18.59 4.42
C ASN A 93 -20.38 -17.82 3.75
N GLY A 94 -20.06 -16.74 3.02
CA GLY A 94 -21.04 -15.81 2.45
C GLY A 94 -21.19 -14.54 3.27
N ASP A 95 -21.78 -13.54 2.64
CA ASP A 95 -22.10 -12.25 3.26
C ASP A 95 -23.61 -12.06 3.30
N PRO A 96 -24.25 -12.16 4.48
CA PRO A 96 -25.68 -11.99 4.61
C PRO A 96 -26.16 -10.56 4.28
N ASP A 97 -25.29 -9.55 4.45
CA ASP A 97 -25.65 -8.15 4.19
C ASP A 97 -25.83 -7.88 2.69
N THR A 98 -25.03 -8.52 1.85
CA THR A 98 -25.07 -8.38 0.37
C THR A 98 -25.83 -9.52 -0.30
N GLY A 99 -26.16 -10.60 0.44
CA GLY A 99 -26.72 -11.82 -0.09
C GLY A 99 -25.73 -12.66 -0.91
N MET A 100 -24.42 -12.35 -0.84
CA MET A 100 -23.38 -13.10 -1.52
C MET A 100 -23.25 -14.50 -0.90
N PRO A 101 -23.31 -15.60 -1.70
CA PRO A 101 -23.11 -16.94 -1.19
C PRO A 101 -21.66 -17.18 -0.77
N GLY A 102 -21.43 -18.12 0.14
CA GLY A 102 -20.10 -18.60 0.48
C GLY A 102 -19.47 -19.40 -0.66
N TYR A 103 -18.19 -19.20 -0.86
CA TYR A 103 -17.42 -19.92 -1.88
C TYR A 103 -16.52 -21.02 -1.30
N GLY A 104 -16.59 -21.28 0.02
CA GLY A 104 -15.79 -22.31 0.70
C GLY A 104 -15.97 -23.70 0.12
N ASP A 105 -17.21 -24.07 -0.24
CA ASP A 105 -17.55 -25.35 -0.85
C ASP A 105 -17.72 -25.29 -2.38
N ALA A 106 -17.33 -24.16 -2.99
CA ALA A 106 -17.49 -23.98 -4.43
C ALA A 106 -16.66 -24.97 -5.23
N SER A 107 -17.24 -25.40 -6.35
CA SER A 107 -16.59 -26.30 -7.32
C SER A 107 -15.40 -25.63 -8.03
N ALA A 108 -14.79 -26.32 -8.98
CA ALA A 108 -13.73 -25.80 -9.85
C ALA A 108 -12.45 -25.31 -9.13
N GLY A 109 -12.19 -25.84 -7.95
CA GLY A 109 -10.95 -25.53 -7.21
C GLY A 109 -10.95 -24.22 -6.45
N VAL A 110 -12.05 -23.41 -6.51
CA VAL A 110 -12.21 -22.18 -5.73
C VAL A 110 -12.22 -22.48 -4.25
N GLY A 111 -13.01 -23.45 -3.79
CA GLY A 111 -13.05 -23.87 -2.40
C GLY A 111 -11.68 -24.31 -1.86
N LYS A 112 -10.89 -25.03 -2.68
CA LYS A 112 -9.52 -25.40 -2.31
C LYS A 112 -8.59 -24.18 -2.18
N ALA A 113 -8.74 -23.20 -3.06
CA ALA A 113 -7.97 -21.96 -3.00
C ALA A 113 -8.33 -21.14 -1.75
N ILE A 114 -9.64 -21.06 -1.42
CA ILE A 114 -10.11 -20.39 -0.19
C ILE A 114 -9.61 -21.12 1.06
N ALA A 115 -9.62 -22.44 1.07
CA ALA A 115 -9.04 -23.23 2.19
C ALA A 115 -7.52 -22.98 2.34
N ALA A 116 -6.80 -22.83 1.22
CA ALA A 116 -5.39 -22.46 1.24
C ALA A 116 -5.17 -21.02 1.75
N LEU A 117 -6.04 -20.08 1.37
CA LEU A 117 -6.05 -18.70 1.89
C LEU A 117 -6.33 -18.68 3.39
N ASP A 118 -7.35 -19.39 3.85
CA ASP A 118 -7.74 -19.51 5.25
C ASP A 118 -6.60 -20.09 6.11
N LYS A 119 -5.88 -21.09 5.58
CA LYS A 119 -4.69 -21.64 6.23
C LYS A 119 -3.56 -20.63 6.34
N SER A 120 -3.28 -19.88 5.25
CA SER A 120 -2.25 -18.82 5.28
C SER A 120 -2.65 -17.67 6.20
N TRP A 121 -3.94 -17.35 6.26
CA TRP A 121 -4.48 -16.39 7.20
C TRP A 121 -4.29 -16.84 8.64
N ALA A 122 -4.62 -18.09 8.97
CA ALA A 122 -4.47 -18.62 10.33
C ALA A 122 -3.01 -18.56 10.82
N GLN A 123 -2.03 -18.72 9.93
CA GLN A 123 -0.60 -18.55 10.25
C GLN A 123 -0.30 -17.08 10.55
N LEU A 124 -0.66 -16.18 9.66
CA LEU A 124 -0.49 -14.75 9.84
C LEU A 124 -1.20 -14.26 11.12
N ASP A 125 -2.46 -14.64 11.31
CA ASP A 125 -3.26 -14.27 12.48
C ASP A 125 -2.60 -14.68 13.80
N GLY A 126 -2.00 -15.89 13.83
CA GLY A 126 -1.24 -16.39 14.98
C GLY A 126 -0.07 -15.48 15.34
N ASP A 127 0.66 -14.97 14.35
CA ASP A 127 1.77 -14.04 14.59
C ASP A 127 1.28 -12.64 14.98
N LEU A 128 0.19 -12.16 14.38
CA LEU A 128 -0.43 -10.89 14.78
C LEU A 128 -0.93 -10.94 16.23
N ILE A 129 -1.52 -12.03 16.66
CA ILE A 129 -1.96 -12.24 18.05
C ILE A 129 -0.78 -12.18 19.02
N LYS A 130 0.38 -12.77 18.66
CA LYS A 130 1.59 -12.67 19.50
C LYS A 130 2.03 -11.23 19.68
N ILE A 131 2.05 -10.45 18.60
CA ILE A 131 2.41 -9.03 18.63
C ILE A 131 1.42 -8.24 19.49
N LEU A 132 0.11 -8.41 19.24
CA LEU A 132 -0.95 -7.67 19.94
C LEU A 132 -1.02 -8.02 21.44
N ARG A 133 -0.78 -9.29 21.79
CA ARG A 133 -0.76 -9.73 23.20
C ARG A 133 0.36 -9.08 24.01
N ASN A 134 1.49 -8.81 23.35
CA ASN A 134 2.66 -8.21 23.99
C ASN A 134 2.71 -6.68 23.85
N LYS A 135 1.60 -6.05 23.44
CA LYS A 135 1.51 -4.59 23.22
C LYS A 135 2.05 -3.79 24.39
N GLU A 136 1.54 -4.04 25.60
CA GLU A 136 1.93 -3.28 26.80
C GLU A 136 3.42 -3.43 27.08
N LEU A 137 3.96 -4.65 26.96
CA LEU A 137 5.39 -4.91 27.15
C LEU A 137 6.25 -4.16 26.13
N VAL A 138 5.86 -4.16 24.87
CA VAL A 138 6.60 -3.46 23.79
C VAL A 138 6.57 -1.95 24.01
N LEU A 139 5.42 -1.39 24.38
CA LEU A 139 5.27 0.05 24.65
C LEU A 139 6.03 0.48 25.88
N ASP A 140 5.96 -0.30 26.97
CA ASP A 140 6.73 -0.04 28.19
C ASP A 140 8.24 -0.12 27.92
N SER A 141 8.70 -1.17 27.21
CA SER A 141 10.11 -1.30 26.83
C SER A 141 10.60 -0.12 25.98
N LYS A 142 9.76 0.37 25.07
CA LYS A 142 10.05 1.58 24.30
C LYS A 142 10.20 2.79 25.20
N GLN A 143 9.26 2.99 26.13
CA GLN A 143 9.30 4.08 27.10
C GLN A 143 10.54 4.01 28.00
N GLN A 144 10.90 2.80 28.48
CA GLN A 144 12.11 2.58 29.28
C GLN A 144 13.38 2.91 28.51
N THR A 145 13.46 2.45 27.25
CA THR A 145 14.59 2.77 26.38
C THR A 145 14.69 4.27 26.10
N ASP A 146 13.56 4.93 25.83
CA ASP A 146 13.54 6.37 25.58
C ASP A 146 13.93 7.17 26.83
N ALA A 147 13.52 6.73 28.04
CA ALA A 147 13.93 7.33 29.28
C ALA A 147 15.44 7.16 29.51
N PHE A 148 15.93 5.93 29.35
CA PHE A 148 17.35 5.62 29.48
C PHE A 148 18.21 6.44 28.51
N THR A 149 17.81 6.53 27.25
CA THR A 149 18.52 7.27 26.19
C THR A 149 18.54 8.78 26.45
N ARG A 150 17.55 9.32 27.15
CA ARG A 150 17.55 10.75 27.56
C ARG A 150 18.40 11.04 28.78
N GLU A 151 18.38 10.13 29.76
CA GLU A 151 19.03 10.37 31.03
C GLU A 151 20.55 10.12 31.02
N VAL A 152 21.02 9.08 30.28
CA VAL A 152 22.46 8.77 30.23
C VAL A 152 23.30 9.94 29.73
N PRO A 153 22.98 10.69 28.68
CA PRO A 153 23.75 11.88 28.29
C PRO A 153 23.80 12.97 29.36
N VAL A 154 22.79 13.05 30.22
CA VAL A 154 22.80 13.99 31.37
C VAL A 154 23.82 13.52 32.41
N LEU A 155 23.90 12.21 32.66
CA LEU A 155 24.91 11.64 33.56
C LEU A 155 26.31 11.84 32.96
N ASP A 156 26.47 11.61 31.66
CA ASP A 156 27.77 11.81 30.96
C ASP A 156 28.24 13.26 31.00
N SER A 157 27.33 14.23 30.84
CA SER A 157 27.66 15.64 30.99
C SER A 157 28.15 15.98 32.43
N ARG A 158 27.60 15.31 33.47
CA ARG A 158 28.08 15.44 34.85
C ARG A 158 29.42 14.73 35.03
N MET A 159 29.63 13.58 34.40
CA MET A 159 30.91 12.88 34.42
C MET A 159 32.01 13.71 33.77
N ASP A 160 31.72 14.47 32.69
CA ASP A 160 32.66 15.41 32.06
C ASP A 160 33.06 16.53 33.06
N GLN A 161 32.14 17.04 33.85
CA GLN A 161 32.46 17.98 34.92
C GLN A 161 33.39 17.34 35.97
N VAL A 162 33.11 16.08 36.35
CA VAL A 162 34.01 15.32 37.24
C VAL A 162 35.39 15.20 36.65
N ALA A 163 35.49 14.83 35.36
CA ALA A 163 36.77 14.72 34.64
C ALA A 163 37.57 16.05 34.67
N SER A 164 36.88 17.16 34.46
CA SER A 164 37.45 18.51 34.51
C SER A 164 37.99 18.85 35.92
N ILE A 165 37.23 18.53 36.97
CA ILE A 165 37.63 18.75 38.38
C ILE A 165 38.83 17.88 38.73
N VAL A 166 38.83 16.60 38.34
CA VAL A 166 39.95 15.65 38.58
C VAL A 166 41.21 16.16 37.91
N LYS A 167 41.10 16.61 36.65
CA LYS A 167 42.24 17.17 35.91
C LYS A 167 42.79 18.44 36.53
N GLN A 168 41.94 19.37 36.96
CA GLN A 168 42.34 20.63 37.59
C GLN A 168 42.89 20.41 39.01
N GLY A 169 42.34 19.43 39.76
CA GLY A 169 42.73 19.06 41.09
C GLY A 169 43.99 18.17 41.18
N GLY A 170 44.75 17.98 40.10
CA GLY A 170 45.96 17.19 40.07
C GLY A 170 45.72 15.67 40.16
N GLY A 171 44.54 15.20 39.79
CA GLY A 171 44.25 13.78 39.74
C GLY A 171 45.16 13.00 38.79
N SER A 172 45.35 11.71 39.06
CA SER A 172 46.21 10.86 38.23
C SER A 172 45.60 10.66 36.84
N ALA A 173 46.43 10.39 35.87
CA ALA A 173 45.99 10.04 34.49
C ALA A 173 45.03 8.84 34.51
N ASN A 174 45.25 7.87 35.41
CA ASN A 174 44.36 6.70 35.54
C ASN A 174 42.95 7.09 36.07
N GLN A 175 42.86 8.01 37.03
CA GLN A 175 41.58 8.51 37.52
C GLN A 175 40.79 9.25 36.42
N THR A 176 41.50 10.14 35.68
CA THR A 176 40.88 10.84 34.54
C THR A 176 40.42 9.84 33.48
N TYR A 177 41.24 8.84 33.15
CA TYR A 177 40.90 7.78 32.23
C TYR A 177 39.67 6.98 32.68
N THR A 178 39.59 6.62 33.96
CA THR A 178 38.41 5.89 34.52
C THR A 178 37.13 6.69 34.39
N VAL A 179 37.16 8.01 34.67
CA VAL A 179 35.99 8.88 34.51
C VAL A 179 35.57 9.00 33.05
N VAL A 180 36.50 9.18 32.12
CA VAL A 180 36.21 9.26 30.66
C VAL A 180 35.68 7.92 30.15
N ASN A 181 36.25 6.80 30.60
CA ASN A 181 35.75 5.48 30.21
C ASN A 181 34.30 5.23 30.69
N GLN A 182 33.88 5.85 31.81
CA GLN A 182 32.51 5.75 32.30
C GLN A 182 31.53 6.36 31.28
N MET A 183 31.88 7.50 30.67
CA MET A 183 31.06 8.13 29.61
C MET A 183 31.00 7.23 28.36
N LEU A 184 32.12 6.65 27.92
CA LEU A 184 32.15 5.71 26.80
C LEU A 184 31.30 4.46 27.08
N LEU A 185 31.25 4.04 28.34
CA LEU A 185 30.42 2.92 28.79
C LEU A 185 28.94 3.30 28.72
N GLY A 186 28.57 4.54 29.10
CA GLY A 186 27.23 5.10 28.95
C GLY A 186 26.75 5.06 27.50
N ASP A 187 27.55 5.60 26.59
CA ASP A 187 27.28 5.56 25.16
C ASP A 187 27.10 4.14 24.60
N ARG A 188 27.93 3.21 25.07
CA ARG A 188 27.81 1.80 24.66
C ARG A 188 26.52 1.18 25.17
N MET A 189 26.10 1.50 26.38
CA MET A 189 24.85 1.03 26.98
C MET A 189 23.65 1.57 26.19
N ILE A 190 23.65 2.84 25.79
CA ILE A 190 22.61 3.41 24.92
C ILE A 190 22.45 2.59 23.65
N ARG A 191 23.55 2.33 22.92
CA ARG A 191 23.49 1.54 21.68
C ARG A 191 22.92 0.15 21.91
N ARG A 192 23.33 -0.52 22.98
CA ARG A 192 22.80 -1.86 23.33
C ARG A 192 21.33 -1.82 23.76
N ALA A 193 20.92 -0.81 24.53
CA ALA A 193 19.53 -0.65 24.91
C ALA A 193 18.61 -0.45 23.68
N LEU A 194 19.05 0.32 22.69
CA LEU A 194 18.35 0.49 21.43
C LEU A 194 18.30 -0.83 20.63
N GLU A 195 19.40 -1.61 20.62
CA GLU A 195 19.44 -2.91 19.96
C GLU A 195 18.50 -3.92 20.64
N VAL A 196 18.44 -3.95 21.96
CA VAL A 196 17.48 -4.76 22.73
C VAL A 196 16.06 -4.37 22.37
N GLN A 197 15.75 -3.07 22.38
CA GLN A 197 14.40 -2.55 22.07
C GLN A 197 13.96 -2.89 20.65
N THR A 198 14.87 -2.93 19.70
CA THR A 198 14.54 -3.33 18.31
C THR A 198 14.24 -4.81 18.16
N GLY A 199 14.64 -5.68 19.11
CA GLY A 199 14.32 -7.12 19.11
C GLY A 199 14.93 -7.90 17.94
N GLY A 200 16.01 -7.39 17.31
CA GLY A 200 16.71 -8.08 16.22
C GLY A 200 17.47 -9.32 16.69
N GLU A 201 18.15 -10.00 15.76
CA GLU A 201 18.94 -11.21 16.05
C GLU A 201 20.03 -10.99 17.12
N GLY A 202 20.61 -9.79 17.19
CA GLY A 202 21.59 -9.38 18.18
C GLY A 202 21.03 -9.00 19.55
N ALA A 203 19.71 -8.86 19.67
CA ALA A 203 19.09 -8.28 20.88
C ALA A 203 19.41 -9.03 22.16
N GLN A 204 19.47 -10.38 22.12
CA GLN A 204 19.83 -11.17 23.30
C GLN A 204 21.29 -10.93 23.68
N THR A 205 22.19 -10.93 22.72
CA THR A 205 23.61 -10.62 22.96
C THR A 205 23.80 -9.19 23.45
N ALA A 206 23.03 -8.25 22.91
CA ALA A 206 23.01 -6.86 23.37
C ALA A 206 22.48 -6.76 24.80
N ALA A 207 21.43 -7.51 25.16
CA ALA A 207 20.89 -7.56 26.54
C ALA A 207 21.93 -8.09 27.54
N ASP A 208 22.59 -9.21 27.21
CA ASP A 208 23.63 -9.78 28.05
C ASP A 208 24.83 -8.80 28.19
N GLY A 209 25.19 -8.12 27.08
CA GLY A 209 26.21 -7.10 27.11
C GLY A 209 25.79 -5.86 27.90
N LEU A 210 24.55 -5.42 27.78
CA LEU A 210 23.99 -4.29 28.51
C LEU A 210 23.93 -4.57 30.01
N ALA A 211 23.53 -5.79 30.39
CA ALA A 211 23.54 -6.21 31.81
C ALA A 211 24.96 -6.13 32.42
N ARG A 212 25.97 -6.65 31.71
CA ARG A 212 27.37 -6.56 32.16
C ARG A 212 27.86 -5.11 32.22
N ASP A 213 27.54 -4.29 31.23
CA ASP A 213 27.95 -2.88 31.21
C ASP A 213 27.27 -2.10 32.31
N ALA A 214 26.01 -2.37 32.64
CA ALA A 214 25.27 -1.74 33.74
C ALA A 214 25.89 -2.10 35.09
N GLN A 215 26.24 -3.37 35.32
CA GLN A 215 26.94 -3.80 36.52
C GLN A 215 28.30 -3.11 36.67
N LEU A 216 29.06 -3.06 35.56
CA LEU A 216 30.35 -2.38 35.55
C LEU A 216 30.23 -0.88 35.81
N TYR A 217 29.21 -0.22 35.18
CA TYR A 217 28.95 1.21 35.39
C TYR A 217 28.67 1.52 36.84
N GLY A 218 27.78 0.75 37.46
CA GLY A 218 27.45 0.89 38.89
C GLY A 218 28.66 0.62 39.79
N ALA A 219 29.45 -0.43 39.53
CA ALA A 219 30.62 -0.80 40.31
C ALA A 219 31.73 0.26 40.22
N VAL A 220 31.98 0.79 39.02
CA VAL A 220 32.98 1.86 38.80
C VAL A 220 32.50 3.17 39.47
N LEU A 221 31.21 3.51 39.32
CA LEU A 221 30.64 4.70 39.95
C LEU A 221 30.76 4.64 41.48
N SER A 222 30.40 3.49 42.07
CA SER A 222 30.60 3.25 43.51
C SER A 222 32.08 3.33 43.89
N GLY A 223 32.96 2.78 43.03
CA GLY A 223 34.41 2.84 43.23
C GLY A 223 34.97 4.27 43.20
N LEU A 224 34.45 5.13 42.34
CA LEU A 224 34.86 6.55 42.30
C LEU A 224 34.41 7.31 43.54
N ILE A 225 33.30 6.89 44.18
CA ILE A 225 32.75 7.50 45.41
C ILE A 225 33.43 6.95 46.68
N GLN A 226 33.61 5.63 46.80
CA GLN A 226 34.01 4.98 48.03
C GLN A 226 35.29 4.15 47.92
N GLY A 227 35.75 3.93 46.70
CA GLY A 227 36.80 2.95 46.38
C GLY A 227 36.19 1.56 46.13
N ASN A 228 36.67 0.85 45.16
CA ASN A 228 36.31 -0.54 44.84
C ASN A 228 37.51 -1.30 44.29
N SER A 229 38.07 -2.20 45.13
CA SER A 229 39.22 -2.99 44.72
C SER A 229 38.95 -4.07 43.71
N GLU A 230 37.66 -4.55 43.60
CA GLU A 230 37.25 -5.59 42.65
C GLU A 230 37.39 -5.09 41.20
N VAL A 231 37.03 -3.83 41.00
CA VAL A 231 37.16 -3.19 39.68
C VAL A 231 38.41 -2.33 39.54
N GLY A 232 39.29 -2.33 40.56
CA GLY A 232 40.52 -1.58 40.54
C GLY A 232 40.36 -0.05 40.56
N VAL A 233 39.26 0.46 41.10
CA VAL A 233 38.95 1.88 41.08
C VAL A 233 39.16 2.45 42.48
N SER A 234 40.01 3.49 42.54
CA SER A 234 40.26 4.24 43.79
C SER A 234 39.30 5.39 43.91
N GLN A 235 38.93 5.69 45.18
CA GLN A 235 38.12 6.85 45.51
C GLN A 235 38.76 8.13 44.96
N LEU A 236 37.94 9.04 44.46
CA LEU A 236 38.42 10.38 44.08
C LEU A 236 38.57 11.25 45.31
N PRO A 237 39.73 11.90 45.51
CA PRO A 237 39.97 12.71 46.72
C PRO A 237 39.31 14.10 46.66
N GLN A 238 38.77 14.55 45.52
CA GLN A 238 38.23 15.92 45.36
C GLN A 238 36.82 16.01 45.86
N PRO A 239 36.51 16.84 46.93
CA PRO A 239 35.16 16.96 47.45
C PRO A 239 34.11 17.49 46.46
N ALA A 240 34.56 18.39 45.55
CA ALA A 240 33.67 18.89 44.50
C ALA A 240 33.28 17.80 43.50
N ALA A 241 34.14 16.85 43.20
CA ALA A 241 33.85 15.70 42.38
C ALA A 241 32.85 14.75 43.04
N HIS A 242 32.95 14.58 44.37
CA HIS A 242 32.08 13.74 45.19
C HIS A 242 30.62 14.19 45.12
N ASN A 243 30.33 15.48 45.27
CA ASN A 243 28.97 16.03 45.20
C ASN A 243 28.32 15.77 43.84
N ILE A 244 29.10 15.85 42.76
CA ILE A 244 28.62 15.55 41.41
C ILE A 244 28.39 14.04 41.25
N LEU A 245 29.34 13.21 41.72
CA LEU A 245 29.23 11.75 41.67
C LEU A 245 28.03 11.23 42.47
N GLU A 246 27.69 11.82 43.63
CA GLU A 246 26.44 11.50 44.35
C GLU A 246 25.20 11.81 43.49
N THR A 247 25.22 12.96 42.79
CA THR A 247 24.11 13.30 41.86
C THR A 247 24.04 12.32 40.68
N VAL A 248 25.18 11.89 40.12
CA VAL A 248 25.24 10.85 39.09
C VAL A 248 24.74 9.52 39.63
N SER A 249 25.11 9.16 40.86
CA SER A 249 24.67 7.93 41.54
C SER A 249 23.15 7.89 41.72
N ASN A 250 22.57 8.99 42.18
CA ASN A 250 21.12 9.11 42.32
C ASN A 250 20.40 9.02 40.96
N GLY A 251 20.96 9.68 39.93
CA GLY A 251 20.46 9.56 38.53
C GLY A 251 20.57 8.14 38.01
N TRP A 252 21.70 7.48 38.25
CA TRP A 252 21.91 6.07 37.88
C TRP A 252 20.90 5.14 38.57
N GLN A 253 20.66 5.30 39.87
CA GLN A 253 19.63 4.54 40.58
C GLN A 253 18.24 4.73 39.96
N GLY A 254 17.92 5.97 39.51
CA GLY A 254 16.65 6.27 38.89
C GLY A 254 16.43 5.58 37.55
N ILE A 255 17.51 5.24 36.81
CA ILE A 255 17.44 4.55 35.50
C ILE A 255 17.75 3.06 35.59
N SER A 256 18.24 2.55 36.70
CA SER A 256 18.58 1.13 36.88
C SER A 256 17.34 0.22 36.83
N ASP A 257 16.22 0.62 37.43
CA ASP A 257 14.96 -0.14 37.39
C ASP A 257 14.35 -0.18 35.98
N PRO A 258 14.22 0.96 35.25
CA PRO A 258 13.91 0.96 33.85
C PRO A 258 14.78 0.01 33.01
N LEU A 259 16.08 0.03 33.23
CA LEU A 259 17.03 -0.83 32.56
C LEU A 259 16.79 -2.32 32.81
N ASN A 260 16.57 -2.68 34.10
CA ASN A 260 16.27 -4.07 34.49
C ASN A 260 14.97 -4.57 33.87
N LYS A 261 13.94 -3.72 33.74
CA LYS A 261 12.69 -4.05 33.06
C LYS A 261 12.93 -4.30 31.57
N LEU A 262 13.73 -3.45 30.91
CA LEU A 262 14.11 -3.65 29.51
C LEU A 262 14.86 -4.97 29.32
N LEU A 263 15.81 -5.29 30.19
CA LEU A 263 16.56 -6.54 30.14
C LEU A 263 15.66 -7.77 30.33
N ALA A 264 14.71 -7.70 31.26
CA ALA A 264 13.72 -8.76 31.47
C ALA A 264 12.79 -8.95 30.27
N ALA A 265 12.50 -7.87 29.54
CA ALA A 265 11.65 -7.90 28.34
C ALA A 265 12.38 -8.44 27.09
N ALA A 266 13.70 -8.43 27.07
CA ALA A 266 14.51 -8.73 25.88
C ALA A 266 14.11 -10.04 25.18
N PRO A 267 13.91 -11.19 25.84
CA PRO A 267 13.50 -12.42 25.17
C PRO A 267 12.15 -12.29 24.46
N THR A 268 11.19 -11.64 25.12
CA THR A 268 9.85 -11.42 24.55
C THR A 268 9.90 -10.42 23.37
N LEU A 269 10.75 -9.40 23.44
CA LEU A 269 10.95 -8.46 22.31
C LEU A 269 11.50 -9.18 21.09
N VAL A 270 12.43 -10.14 21.28
CA VAL A 270 12.92 -11.00 20.18
C VAL A 270 11.78 -11.81 19.58
N GLU A 271 10.94 -12.45 20.40
CA GLU A 271 9.78 -13.21 19.93
C GLU A 271 8.79 -12.36 19.16
N VAL A 272 8.48 -11.15 19.65
CA VAL A 272 7.60 -10.20 18.97
C VAL A 272 8.19 -9.76 17.63
N LYS A 273 9.49 -9.51 17.58
CA LYS A 273 10.16 -9.13 16.34
C LYS A 273 10.20 -10.26 15.33
N GLN A 274 10.45 -11.48 15.78
CA GLN A 274 10.38 -12.67 14.93
C GLN A 274 8.96 -12.86 14.39
N ALA A 275 7.93 -12.72 15.25
CA ALA A 275 6.54 -12.76 14.81
C ALA A 275 6.23 -11.65 13.79
N ALA A 276 6.73 -10.43 13.96
CA ALA A 276 6.54 -9.34 13.00
C ALA A 276 7.24 -9.59 11.67
N ASN A 277 8.44 -10.15 11.70
CA ASN A 277 9.17 -10.54 10.49
C ASN A 277 8.44 -11.70 9.78
N GLN A 278 7.97 -12.70 10.54
CA GLN A 278 7.19 -13.81 10.00
C GLN A 278 5.87 -13.32 9.42
N ALA A 279 5.16 -12.42 10.12
CA ALA A 279 3.94 -11.78 9.62
C ALA A 279 4.16 -11.06 8.29
N SER A 280 5.33 -10.48 8.07
CA SER A 280 5.69 -9.87 6.78
C SER A 280 5.78 -10.91 5.65
N VAL A 281 6.32 -12.10 5.93
CA VAL A 281 6.41 -13.21 4.97
C VAL A 281 5.02 -13.82 4.74
N ASP A 282 4.28 -14.06 5.83
CA ASP A 282 2.96 -14.68 5.76
C ASP A 282 1.93 -13.77 5.10
N SER A 283 2.07 -12.43 5.25
CA SER A 283 1.23 -11.46 4.55
C SER A 283 1.37 -11.57 3.02
N GLN A 284 2.59 -11.84 2.53
CA GLN A 284 2.81 -12.10 1.11
C GLN A 284 2.16 -13.44 0.68
N SER A 285 2.18 -14.44 1.56
CA SER A 285 1.50 -15.70 1.30
C SER A 285 -0.02 -15.50 1.21
N VAL A 286 -0.62 -14.73 2.12
CA VAL A 286 -2.03 -14.35 2.08
C VAL A 286 -2.35 -13.59 0.78
N LEU A 287 -1.53 -12.62 0.39
CA LEU A 287 -1.67 -11.86 -0.85
C LEU A 287 -1.68 -12.79 -2.08
N LEU A 288 -0.72 -13.71 -2.16
CA LEU A 288 -0.62 -14.65 -3.29
C LEU A 288 -1.81 -15.62 -3.31
N ARG A 289 -2.26 -16.10 -2.14
CA ARG A 289 -3.45 -16.95 -2.06
C ARG A 289 -4.73 -16.21 -2.42
N ALA A 290 -4.88 -14.98 -1.98
CA ALA A 290 -6.01 -14.12 -2.38
C ALA A 290 -6.02 -13.86 -3.89
N SER A 291 -4.85 -13.67 -4.50
CA SER A 291 -4.71 -13.54 -5.96
C SER A 291 -5.07 -14.84 -6.70
N ASP A 292 -4.70 -16.01 -6.17
CA ASP A 292 -5.12 -17.31 -6.76
C ASP A 292 -6.65 -17.48 -6.66
N VAL A 293 -7.27 -17.10 -5.53
CA VAL A 293 -8.72 -17.11 -5.38
C VAL A 293 -9.39 -16.18 -6.40
N SER A 294 -8.91 -14.93 -6.55
CA SER A 294 -9.43 -13.99 -7.54
C SER A 294 -9.35 -14.56 -8.95
N THR A 295 -8.20 -15.11 -9.33
CA THR A 295 -7.99 -15.72 -10.66
C THR A 295 -8.95 -16.89 -10.92
N ARG A 296 -9.27 -17.67 -9.89
CA ARG A 296 -10.21 -18.80 -10.01
C ARG A 296 -11.66 -18.35 -10.04
N LEU A 297 -12.01 -17.29 -9.30
CA LEU A 297 -13.33 -16.67 -9.35
C LEU A 297 -13.59 -16.12 -10.77
N ASP A 298 -12.61 -15.45 -11.37
CA ASP A 298 -12.72 -14.91 -12.74
C ASP A 298 -12.93 -16.01 -13.79
N LYS A 299 -12.41 -17.22 -13.53
CA LYS A 299 -12.59 -18.39 -14.41
C LYS A 299 -13.85 -19.18 -14.12
N LEU A 300 -14.49 -18.97 -12.99
CA LEU A 300 -15.65 -19.74 -12.55
C LEU A 300 -16.82 -19.72 -13.55
N PRO A 301 -17.19 -18.57 -14.17
CA PRO A 301 -18.24 -18.51 -15.18
C PRO A 301 -18.04 -19.42 -16.38
N LEU A 302 -16.77 -19.71 -16.72
CA LEU A 302 -16.41 -20.55 -17.86
C LEU A 302 -16.38 -22.05 -17.52
N GLN A 303 -16.23 -22.41 -16.25
CA GLN A 303 -16.01 -23.80 -15.80
C GLN A 303 -17.25 -24.47 -15.23
N ARG A 304 -18.25 -23.70 -14.83
CA ARG A 304 -19.50 -24.27 -14.28
C ARG A 304 -20.43 -24.81 -15.39
N PRO A 305 -21.14 -25.90 -15.14
CA PRO A 305 -22.06 -26.47 -16.13
C PRO A 305 -23.32 -25.60 -16.32
N PHE A 306 -23.77 -24.89 -15.26
CA PHE A 306 -24.94 -24.00 -15.26
C PHE A 306 -24.85 -22.97 -14.12
N PRO A 307 -25.23 -21.69 -14.33
CA PRO A 307 -25.41 -21.00 -15.63
C PRO A 307 -24.10 -20.87 -16.39
N ASN A 308 -24.14 -21.05 -17.70
CA ASN A 308 -22.94 -21.02 -18.53
C ASN A 308 -23.19 -20.16 -19.77
N VAL A 309 -22.24 -19.27 -20.06
CA VAL A 309 -22.28 -18.40 -21.24
C VAL A 309 -22.57 -19.19 -22.54
N TRP A 310 -22.03 -20.42 -22.63
CA TRP A 310 -22.25 -21.29 -23.77
C TRP A 310 -23.68 -21.83 -23.86
N LEU A 311 -24.34 -22.11 -22.73
CA LEU A 311 -25.74 -22.55 -22.69
C LEU A 311 -26.69 -21.41 -23.08
N GLY A 312 -26.42 -20.19 -22.60
CA GLY A 312 -27.14 -19.00 -23.04
C GLY A 312 -26.96 -18.72 -24.52
N ALA A 313 -25.69 -18.84 -25.01
CA ALA A 313 -25.39 -18.71 -26.43
C ALA A 313 -26.06 -19.81 -27.29
N LEU A 314 -26.05 -21.07 -26.82
CA LEU A 314 -26.76 -22.18 -27.48
C LEU A 314 -28.28 -21.98 -27.42
N GLY A 315 -28.83 -21.52 -26.31
CA GLY A 315 -30.24 -21.18 -26.21
C GLY A 315 -30.65 -20.03 -27.14
N ALA A 316 -29.81 -18.97 -27.21
CA ALA A 316 -30.00 -17.86 -28.13
C ALA A 316 -29.86 -18.31 -29.60
N ALA A 317 -28.83 -19.12 -29.91
CA ALA A 317 -28.65 -19.71 -31.21
C ALA A 317 -29.81 -20.67 -31.60
N GLY A 318 -30.28 -21.47 -30.64
CA GLY A 318 -31.46 -22.33 -30.79
C GLY A 318 -32.73 -21.53 -31.02
N ALA A 319 -32.95 -20.44 -30.28
CA ALA A 319 -34.10 -19.54 -30.52
C ALA A 319 -34.04 -18.90 -31.89
N ILE A 320 -32.86 -18.46 -32.32
CA ILE A 320 -32.66 -17.93 -33.68
C ILE A 320 -32.91 -19.02 -34.72
N LEU A 321 -32.40 -20.24 -34.51
CA LEU A 321 -32.60 -21.36 -35.42
C LEU A 321 -34.09 -21.72 -35.52
N PHE A 322 -34.82 -21.84 -34.39
CA PHE A 322 -36.25 -22.13 -34.34
C PHE A 322 -37.08 -20.98 -34.91
N ALA A 323 -36.68 -19.72 -34.66
CA ALA A 323 -37.30 -18.56 -35.31
C ALA A 323 -37.12 -18.58 -36.83
N LEU A 324 -35.90 -18.90 -37.29
CA LEU A 324 -35.60 -19.02 -38.69
C LEU A 324 -36.39 -20.17 -39.37
N LEU A 325 -36.48 -21.33 -38.65
CA LEU A 325 -37.26 -22.46 -39.11
C LEU A 325 -38.76 -22.15 -39.18
N LEU A 326 -39.28 -21.38 -38.22
CA LEU A 326 -40.65 -20.93 -38.14
C LEU A 326 -40.95 -19.91 -39.27
N VAL A 327 -40.06 -18.94 -39.49
CA VAL A 327 -40.13 -17.99 -40.59
C VAL A 327 -40.01 -18.71 -41.93
N PHE A 328 -39.13 -19.70 -42.02
CA PHE A 328 -39.00 -20.52 -43.25
C PHE A 328 -40.24 -21.36 -43.50
N ALA A 329 -40.83 -21.97 -42.44
CA ALA A 329 -42.07 -22.70 -42.53
C ALA A 329 -43.25 -21.78 -42.93
N GLN A 330 -43.30 -20.54 -42.35
CA GLN A 330 -44.30 -19.53 -42.72
C GLN A 330 -44.06 -18.96 -44.13
N SER A 331 -42.74 -18.70 -44.47
CA SER A 331 -42.43 -18.16 -45.82
C SER A 331 -42.68 -19.17 -46.91
N ARG A 332 -42.48 -20.51 -46.69
CA ARG A 332 -42.98 -21.54 -47.60
C ARG A 332 -44.49 -21.51 -47.73
N ALA A 333 -45.23 -21.18 -46.68
CA ALA A 333 -46.69 -21.01 -46.72
C ALA A 333 -47.10 -19.69 -47.41
N GLN A 334 -46.29 -18.62 -47.23
CA GLN A 334 -46.51 -17.29 -47.84
C GLN A 334 -45.89 -17.13 -49.23
N LYS A 335 -44.82 -17.89 -49.60
CA LYS A 335 -44.22 -17.86 -50.93
C LYS A 335 -45.21 -18.23 -52.05
N GLN A 336 -46.34 -18.82 -51.68
CA GLN A 336 -47.49 -18.96 -52.60
C GLN A 336 -48.33 -17.67 -52.71
N ARG A 337 -48.09 -16.64 -51.85
CA ARG A 337 -48.93 -15.41 -51.82
C ARG A 337 -48.18 -14.09 -51.99
N LEU A 338 -46.89 -14.01 -51.78
CA LEU A 338 -46.19 -12.71 -51.75
C LEU A 338 -44.74 -12.82 -52.21
N ALA A 339 -44.47 -12.74 -53.50
CA ALA A 339 -43.16 -12.81 -54.09
C ALA A 339 -42.46 -11.44 -54.34
N ALA A 340 -42.88 -10.37 -53.67
CA ALA A 340 -42.41 -9.05 -54.13
C ALA A 340 -41.84 -8.08 -53.03
N SER A 341 -41.86 -8.41 -51.76
CA SER A 341 -41.42 -7.36 -50.81
C SER A 341 -40.39 -7.76 -49.70
N SER A 342 -39.69 -8.90 -49.84
CA SER A 342 -38.92 -9.46 -48.71
C SER A 342 -37.37 -9.17 -48.73
N GLU A 343 -36.86 -8.57 -49.77
CA GLU A 343 -35.38 -8.47 -49.92
C GLU A 343 -34.72 -7.34 -49.11
N LEU A 344 -35.47 -6.29 -48.79
CA LEU A 344 -34.91 -5.13 -48.10
C LEU A 344 -34.87 -5.29 -46.58
N ASN A 345 -35.77 -6.15 -46.00
CA ASN A 345 -35.92 -6.29 -44.55
C ASN A 345 -34.89 -7.27 -43.93
N GLN A 346 -34.31 -8.13 -44.78
CA GLN A 346 -33.40 -9.18 -44.31
C GLN A 346 -31.99 -8.65 -43.99
N ARG A 347 -31.51 -7.66 -44.74
CA ARG A 347 -30.15 -7.08 -44.53
C ARG A 347 -30.01 -6.29 -43.25
N ASN A 348 -31.06 -5.61 -42.81
CA ASN A 348 -31.01 -4.79 -41.61
C ASN A 348 -31.03 -5.62 -40.31
N GLN A 349 -31.63 -6.83 -40.30
CA GLN A 349 -31.69 -7.69 -39.12
C GLN A 349 -30.34 -8.38 -38.82
N GLU A 350 -29.62 -8.79 -39.89
CA GLU A 350 -28.30 -9.45 -39.72
C GLU A 350 -27.23 -8.48 -39.17
N ALA A 351 -27.28 -7.19 -39.56
CA ALA A 351 -26.37 -6.17 -39.07
C ALA A 351 -26.54 -5.89 -37.55
N ILE A 352 -27.79 -5.87 -37.08
CA ILE A 352 -28.11 -5.62 -35.65
C ILE A 352 -27.70 -6.80 -34.77
N LEU A 353 -27.92 -8.04 -35.25
CA LEU A 353 -27.57 -9.24 -34.46
C LEU A 353 -26.06 -9.40 -34.33
N ARG A 354 -25.29 -9.06 -35.36
CA ARG A 354 -23.82 -9.08 -35.29
C ARG A 354 -23.28 -8.07 -34.28
N LEU A 355 -23.87 -6.86 -34.25
CA LEU A 355 -23.47 -5.82 -33.30
C LEU A 355 -23.81 -6.21 -31.84
N LEU A 356 -24.93 -6.88 -31.62
CA LEU A 356 -25.37 -7.34 -30.29
C LEU A 356 -24.48 -8.48 -29.77
N ASP A 357 -24.02 -9.37 -30.63
CA ASP A 357 -23.12 -10.48 -30.28
C ASP A 357 -21.72 -9.95 -29.87
N GLU A 358 -21.19 -8.99 -30.64
CA GLU A 358 -19.89 -8.31 -30.32
C GLU A 358 -19.98 -7.47 -29.04
N MET A 359 -21.14 -6.87 -28.71
CA MET A 359 -21.35 -6.12 -27.46
C MET A 359 -21.52 -7.03 -26.24
N GLY A 360 -21.96 -8.28 -26.41
CA GLY A 360 -22.08 -9.24 -25.31
C GLY A 360 -20.73 -9.53 -24.65
N SER A 361 -19.71 -9.74 -25.44
CA SER A 361 -18.34 -10.00 -24.95
C SER A 361 -17.71 -8.79 -24.23
N LEU A 362 -18.08 -7.57 -24.66
CA LEU A 362 -17.63 -6.34 -24.02
C LEU A 362 -18.28 -6.14 -22.62
N ALA A 363 -19.53 -6.55 -22.46
CA ALA A 363 -20.23 -6.47 -21.18
C ALA A 363 -19.68 -7.45 -20.12
N GLU A 364 -18.99 -8.48 -20.54
CA GLU A 364 -18.30 -9.45 -19.68
C GLU A 364 -16.91 -8.98 -19.18
N GLY A 365 -16.50 -7.79 -19.63
CA GLY A 365 -15.22 -7.19 -19.18
C GLY A 365 -14.02 -7.58 -20.03
N ASP A 366 -14.20 -8.30 -21.13
CA ASP A 366 -13.12 -8.58 -22.06
C ASP A 366 -12.80 -7.36 -22.92
N LEU A 367 -11.85 -6.58 -22.47
CA LEU A 367 -11.33 -5.41 -23.19
C LEU A 367 -10.45 -5.80 -24.42
N THR A 368 -10.25 -7.09 -24.72
CA THR A 368 -9.43 -7.49 -25.89
C THR A 368 -10.24 -7.50 -27.19
N VAL A 369 -11.55 -7.48 -27.09
CA VAL A 369 -12.46 -7.50 -28.23
C VAL A 369 -12.49 -6.14 -28.94
N ARG A 370 -12.49 -6.19 -30.28
CA ARG A 370 -12.77 -5.04 -31.18
C ARG A 370 -14.05 -5.29 -31.93
N ALA A 371 -15.00 -4.38 -31.78
CA ALA A 371 -16.20 -4.40 -32.62
C ALA A 371 -15.84 -4.14 -34.09
N THR A 372 -16.35 -4.98 -34.99
CA THR A 372 -16.09 -4.86 -36.41
C THR A 372 -16.86 -3.68 -37.01
N VAL A 373 -16.14 -2.69 -37.52
CA VAL A 373 -16.76 -1.51 -38.17
C VAL A 373 -17.18 -1.88 -39.61
N THR A 374 -18.50 -1.94 -39.82
CA THR A 374 -19.10 -2.11 -41.13
C THR A 374 -19.64 -0.78 -41.66
N GLU A 375 -19.74 -0.61 -43.01
CA GLU A 375 -20.20 0.65 -43.62
C GLU A 375 -21.72 0.92 -43.46
N ASP A 376 -22.41 0.17 -42.59
CA ASP A 376 -23.85 0.28 -42.29
C ASP A 376 -24.12 1.27 -41.17
N ILE A 377 -25.44 1.51 -40.91
CA ILE A 377 -25.93 2.40 -39.82
C ILE A 377 -25.32 2.04 -38.44
N THR A 378 -24.86 0.79 -38.28
CA THR A 378 -24.22 0.29 -37.03
C THR A 378 -22.73 0.57 -36.94
N GLY A 379 -22.06 0.98 -38.04
CA GLY A 379 -20.63 1.25 -38.08
C GLY A 379 -20.22 2.41 -37.17
N ALA A 380 -21.02 3.47 -37.06
CA ALA A 380 -20.77 4.59 -36.19
C ALA A 380 -20.89 4.23 -34.68
N ILE A 381 -21.70 3.24 -34.33
CA ILE A 381 -21.86 2.74 -32.98
C ILE A 381 -20.66 1.85 -32.63
N ALA A 382 -20.24 0.99 -33.53
CA ALA A 382 -19.07 0.14 -33.37
C ALA A 382 -17.77 0.96 -33.18
N ASP A 383 -17.61 2.06 -33.95
CA ASP A 383 -16.50 3.00 -33.78
C ASP A 383 -16.51 3.69 -32.40
N SER A 384 -17.68 4.09 -31.93
CA SER A 384 -17.82 4.72 -30.61
C SER A 384 -17.47 3.75 -29.47
N VAL A 385 -17.84 2.48 -29.61
CA VAL A 385 -17.52 1.42 -28.66
C VAL A 385 -16.03 1.10 -28.66
N ASN A 386 -15.41 0.98 -29.86
CA ASN A 386 -13.98 0.75 -30.00
C ASN A 386 -13.15 1.86 -29.36
N PHE A 387 -13.57 3.12 -29.54
CA PHE A 387 -12.93 4.27 -28.90
C PHE A 387 -13.01 4.20 -27.37
N ALA A 388 -14.16 3.81 -26.81
CA ALA A 388 -14.34 3.67 -25.36
C ALA A 388 -13.47 2.55 -24.76
N VAL A 389 -13.36 1.41 -25.48
CA VAL A 389 -12.52 0.28 -25.07
C VAL A 389 -11.02 0.65 -25.07
N GLU A 390 -10.57 1.39 -26.10
CA GLU A 390 -9.18 1.84 -26.19
C GLU A 390 -8.83 2.82 -25.05
N ALA A 391 -9.78 3.70 -24.70
CA ALA A 391 -9.61 4.59 -23.55
C ALA A 391 -9.51 3.81 -22.20
N LEU A 392 -10.33 2.78 -22.02
CA LEU A 392 -10.27 1.93 -20.83
C LEU A 392 -8.97 1.13 -20.76
N ARG A 393 -8.47 0.59 -21.88
CA ARG A 393 -7.16 -0.07 -21.96
C ARG A 393 -6.02 0.85 -21.57
N SER A 394 -6.04 2.08 -22.09
CA SER A 394 -5.04 3.09 -21.77
C SER A 394 -5.02 3.41 -20.28
N LEU A 395 -6.20 3.49 -19.67
CA LEU A 395 -6.34 3.80 -18.25
C LEU A 395 -5.81 2.67 -17.36
N VAL A 396 -6.12 1.41 -17.68
CA VAL A 396 -5.59 0.23 -16.97
C VAL A 396 -4.07 0.14 -17.11
N SER A 397 -3.54 0.41 -18.32
CA SER A 397 -2.09 0.45 -18.57
C SER A 397 -1.41 1.53 -17.73
N THR A 398 -1.98 2.74 -17.69
CA THR A 398 -1.44 3.85 -16.93
C THR A 398 -1.44 3.57 -15.42
N ILE A 399 -2.49 2.91 -14.92
CA ILE A 399 -2.54 2.50 -13.50
C ILE A 399 -1.39 1.53 -13.19
N ASN A 400 -1.18 0.54 -14.06
CA ASN A 400 -0.13 -0.47 -13.86
C ASN A 400 1.28 0.17 -13.90
N GLU A 401 1.51 1.07 -14.87
CA GLU A 401 2.77 1.83 -14.94
C GLU A 401 3.00 2.70 -13.70
N THR A 402 1.92 3.34 -13.21
CA THR A 402 2.02 4.20 -12.03
C THR A 402 2.35 3.39 -10.77
N VAL A 403 1.78 2.20 -10.61
CA VAL A 403 2.09 1.29 -9.48
C VAL A 403 3.56 0.88 -9.51
N VAL A 404 4.09 0.57 -10.69
CA VAL A 404 5.52 0.22 -10.85
C VAL A 404 6.40 1.43 -10.53
N GLN A 405 6.03 2.63 -11.02
CA GLN A 405 6.78 3.86 -10.74
C GLN A 405 6.77 4.22 -9.24
N VAL A 406 5.63 4.10 -8.57
CA VAL A 406 5.54 4.34 -7.11
C VAL A 406 6.39 3.35 -6.34
N SER A 407 6.40 2.08 -6.75
CA SER A 407 7.26 1.07 -6.11
C SER A 407 8.75 1.38 -6.31
N ALA A 408 9.13 1.78 -7.52
CA ALA A 408 10.51 2.18 -7.83
C ALA A 408 10.93 3.45 -7.07
N ALA A 409 10.06 4.47 -7.04
CA ALA A 409 10.33 5.70 -6.30
C ALA A 409 10.43 5.49 -4.78
N ALA A 410 9.65 4.55 -4.23
CA ALA A 410 9.76 4.17 -2.82
C ALA A 410 11.13 3.52 -2.52
N GLN A 411 11.60 2.65 -3.41
CA GLN A 411 12.92 2.02 -3.28
C GLN A 411 14.06 3.03 -3.43
N GLU A 412 13.93 3.97 -4.38
CA GLU A 412 14.94 5.03 -4.57
C GLU A 412 14.98 6.00 -3.38
N THR A 413 13.80 6.33 -2.83
CA THR A 413 13.72 7.16 -1.61
C THR A 413 14.37 6.46 -0.42
N GLN A 414 14.17 5.14 -0.28
CA GLN A 414 14.80 4.34 0.75
C GLN A 414 16.33 4.31 0.58
N ALA A 415 16.81 4.11 -0.64
CA ALA A 415 18.23 4.13 -0.96
C ALA A 415 18.87 5.50 -0.70
N THR A 416 18.16 6.57 -1.11
CA THR A 416 18.61 7.95 -0.90
C THR A 416 18.66 8.30 0.59
N ALA A 417 17.68 7.86 1.38
CA ALA A 417 17.67 8.05 2.83
C ALA A 417 18.85 7.34 3.51
N THR A 418 19.18 6.15 3.03
CA THR A 418 20.34 5.40 3.53
C THR A 418 21.67 6.09 3.17
N HIS A 419 21.81 6.54 1.92
CA HIS A 419 22.96 7.30 1.48
C HIS A 419 23.12 8.65 2.20
N LEU A 420 21.98 9.31 2.50
CA LEU A 420 22.02 10.57 3.24
C LEU A 420 22.46 10.36 4.69
N ALA A 421 22.05 9.24 5.32
CA ALA A 421 22.49 8.88 6.65
C ALA A 421 24.00 8.59 6.68
N GLU A 422 24.52 7.84 5.70
CA GLU A 422 25.95 7.58 5.57
C GLU A 422 26.76 8.85 5.28
N ALA A 423 26.24 9.73 4.41
CA ALA A 423 26.90 11.00 4.11
C ALA A 423 26.94 11.95 5.31
N ALA A 424 25.86 11.96 6.13
CA ALA A 424 25.80 12.73 7.36
C ALA A 424 26.82 12.22 8.39
N GLU A 425 27.00 10.91 8.47
CA GLU A 425 27.99 10.30 9.36
C GLU A 425 29.42 10.59 8.91
N HIS A 426 29.67 10.59 7.59
CA HIS A 426 30.94 10.98 6.99
C HIS A 426 31.29 12.48 7.16
N GLN A 427 30.24 13.35 7.08
CA GLN A 427 30.41 14.78 7.35
C GLN A 427 30.68 15.07 8.82
N ALA A 428 30.06 14.31 9.73
CA ALA A 428 30.33 14.46 11.16
C ALA A 428 31.78 14.10 11.54
N GLN A 429 32.41 13.21 10.76
CA GLN A 429 33.80 12.82 10.94
C GLN A 429 34.82 13.78 10.30
N GLN A 430 34.39 14.63 9.37
CA GLN A 430 35.29 15.55 8.62
C GLN A 430 35.32 16.97 9.15
N ILE A 431 34.69 17.30 10.25
CA ILE A 431 34.75 18.64 10.83
C ILE A 431 36.03 18.74 11.69
N PRO A 432 37.12 19.25 11.12
CA PRO A 432 38.28 19.53 11.95
C PRO A 432 37.98 20.75 12.80
N ARG A 433 38.19 20.59 14.09
CA ARG A 433 38.12 21.70 15.07
C ARG A 433 38.95 22.88 14.54
N PRO A 434 38.36 24.05 14.34
CA PRO A 434 39.15 25.20 14.04
C PRO A 434 39.94 25.61 15.27
N ARG A 435 41.27 25.44 15.17
CA ARG A 435 42.18 26.15 16.02
C ARG A 435 42.01 27.65 15.77
N ARG A 436 41.71 28.38 16.77
CA ARG A 436 41.73 29.85 16.76
C ARG A 436 43.13 30.33 16.45
N PRO A 437 43.29 31.23 15.53
CA PRO A 437 44.33 32.26 15.64
C PRO A 437 43.66 33.59 15.92
N SER A 438 44.10 34.16 17.01
CA SER A 438 43.90 35.55 17.35
C SER A 438 44.63 36.44 16.35
N THR A 439 43.93 37.19 15.56
CA THR A 439 44.47 38.42 15.00
C THR A 439 43.40 39.48 14.97
N ARG A 440 43.72 40.45 15.71
CA ARG A 440 43.09 41.74 15.93
C ARG A 440 43.05 42.52 14.63
N TRP A 441 41.89 42.77 14.06
CA TRP A 441 41.73 43.84 13.08
C TRP A 441 40.69 44.81 13.60
N ARG A 442 41.22 46.01 13.84
CA ARG A 442 40.40 47.23 14.06
C ARG A 442 39.73 47.56 12.76
N CYS A 443 38.44 47.67 12.73
CA CYS A 443 37.73 48.44 11.74
C CYS A 443 37.03 49.61 12.40
N ARG A 444 37.40 50.75 11.91
CA ARG A 444 36.92 52.08 12.25
C ARG A 444 35.47 52.26 11.76
N SER A 445 34.73 52.89 12.57
CA SER A 445 33.33 53.30 12.38
C SER A 445 33.08 54.06 11.07
N THR A 446 32.02 53.74 10.39
CA THR A 446 31.16 54.75 9.77
C THR A 446 29.74 54.16 9.55
N LYS A 447 28.83 54.79 10.21
CA LYS A 447 27.39 54.97 9.94
C LYS A 447 26.73 53.99 8.95
N CYS A 448 25.85 53.10 9.44
CA CYS A 448 24.70 52.62 8.67
C CYS A 448 23.42 52.99 9.37
N ARG A 449 22.66 53.79 8.68
CA ARG A 449 21.36 54.34 9.01
C ARG A 449 20.28 53.26 8.91
N ARG A 450 19.39 53.21 9.83
CA ARG A 450 18.17 52.38 9.87
C ARG A 450 17.31 52.56 8.61
N ILE A 451 16.80 51.48 8.08
CA ILE A 451 15.67 51.48 7.13
C ILE A 451 14.61 50.49 7.68
N PRO A 452 13.34 50.94 7.69
CA PRO A 452 12.24 50.14 8.25
C PRO A 452 11.65 49.14 7.23
N PRO A 453 10.83 48.19 7.68
CA PRO A 453 10.27 47.18 6.79
C PRO A 453 8.94 47.63 6.19
N ASN A 454 8.78 47.53 4.89
CA ASN A 454 7.44 47.47 4.30
C ASN A 454 7.46 46.67 2.98
N PRO A 455 6.58 45.70 2.86
CA PRO A 455 6.54 44.86 1.66
C PRO A 455 5.46 45.38 0.70
N ARG A 456 5.81 45.76 -0.49
CA ARG A 456 4.98 45.67 -1.70
C ARG A 456 5.65 46.36 -2.88
N LYS A 457 5.63 45.70 -4.01
CA LYS A 457 5.94 46.13 -5.38
C LYS A 457 7.30 45.73 -5.94
N TRP A 458 7.29 44.58 -6.55
CA TRP A 458 8.23 44.29 -7.65
C TRP A 458 7.48 44.49 -8.98
N ARG A 459 7.81 45.55 -9.65
CA ARG A 459 7.66 45.70 -11.10
C ARG A 459 8.95 46.28 -11.66
N SER A 460 9.48 45.51 -12.63
CA SER A 460 10.34 45.95 -13.74
C SER A 460 11.54 46.86 -13.46
N ALA A 461 12.73 46.29 -13.59
CA ALA A 461 13.85 47.05 -14.14
C ALA A 461 14.78 46.09 -14.92
N ARG A 462 14.88 46.38 -16.21
CA ARG A 462 15.91 45.85 -17.12
C ARG A 462 17.26 46.45 -16.74
N CYS A 463 18.30 45.67 -16.69
CA CYS A 463 19.65 46.14 -16.82
C CYS A 463 20.42 45.37 -17.87
N ARG A 464 20.97 46.12 -18.80
CA ARG A 464 21.85 45.73 -19.92
C ARG A 464 23.20 45.18 -19.40
N SER A 465 23.74 44.28 -20.17
CA SER A 465 25.16 43.82 -20.13
C SER A 465 26.14 44.94 -20.38
N PRO A 466 27.48 44.76 -20.10
CA PRO A 466 28.31 44.05 -21.06
C PRO A 466 29.53 43.24 -20.53
N ALA A 467 29.83 42.18 -21.28
CA ALA A 467 31.12 41.69 -21.75
C ALA A 467 32.24 41.31 -20.77
N ARG A 468 32.64 40.06 -20.75
CA ARG A 468 33.84 39.41 -21.30
C ARG A 468 34.07 38.01 -20.73
N ALA A 469 34.17 37.07 -21.62
CA ALA A 469 34.66 35.68 -21.39
C ALA A 469 36.18 35.64 -21.13
N PRO A 470 36.84 34.53 -20.76
CA PRO A 470 36.84 33.30 -21.57
C PRO A 470 36.95 31.93 -20.86
N ARG A 471 36.47 30.89 -21.56
CA ARG A 471 36.98 29.50 -21.78
C ARG A 471 37.31 28.63 -20.55
N SER A 472 36.67 27.46 -20.43
CA SER A 472 36.93 26.23 -21.19
C SER A 472 36.03 25.06 -20.74
N CYS A 473 35.51 24.35 -21.71
CA CYS A 473 35.35 22.90 -21.85
C CYS A 473 34.69 22.12 -20.70
N VAL A 474 33.59 21.38 -20.94
CA VAL A 474 33.40 20.16 -21.72
C VAL A 474 31.91 19.82 -21.80
N ARG A 475 31.42 19.55 -23.00
CA ARG A 475 30.16 18.91 -23.29
C ARG A 475 30.24 17.41 -23.02
N PRO A 476 29.14 16.74 -22.77
CA PRO A 476 28.56 15.95 -23.86
C PRO A 476 27.06 16.16 -24.09
N SER A 477 26.77 15.93 -25.34
CA SER A 477 25.52 16.08 -26.06
C SER A 477 24.59 14.86 -25.93
N PRO A 478 23.54 14.84 -26.73
CA PRO A 478 22.16 14.76 -26.27
C PRO A 478 21.41 13.59 -26.94
N ALA A 479 20.20 13.38 -26.57
CA ALA A 479 19.17 12.79 -27.45
C ALA A 479 17.80 12.97 -26.80
N TRP A 480 17.00 13.43 -27.50
CA TRP A 480 15.77 13.24 -28.24
C TRP A 480 14.67 14.22 -27.84
N MET A 481 14.44 15.17 -28.69
CA MET A 481 13.14 15.81 -28.92
C MET A 481 12.52 15.22 -30.19
N PRO A 482 11.21 15.14 -30.29
CA PRO A 482 10.54 15.38 -31.56
C PRO A 482 9.72 16.68 -31.53
N SER A 483 10.01 17.43 -32.52
CA SER A 483 9.35 18.48 -33.28
C SER A 483 7.89 18.80 -32.99
N ALA A 484 7.68 20.09 -32.73
CA ALA A 484 6.43 20.81 -32.85
C ALA A 484 6.03 20.97 -34.32
N THR A 485 4.77 20.71 -34.64
CA THR A 485 4.12 21.28 -35.81
C THR A 485 2.94 22.15 -35.39
N ARG A 486 3.03 23.35 -35.89
CA ARG A 486 2.03 24.42 -35.90
C ARG A 486 0.72 23.96 -36.52
N SER A 487 -0.41 24.38 -35.98
CA SER A 487 -1.40 25.13 -36.77
C SER A 487 -2.56 25.65 -35.92
N ARG A 488 -2.71 26.94 -36.04
CA ARG A 488 -3.92 27.75 -36.23
C ARG A 488 -5.01 27.80 -35.14
N LYS A 489 -5.08 28.95 -34.50
CA LYS A 489 -6.26 29.70 -34.07
C LYS A 489 -7.10 30.18 -35.27
N PRO A 490 -8.30 30.76 -35.11
CA PRO A 490 -9.40 30.81 -34.17
C PRO A 490 -10.77 30.68 -34.91
N PRO A 491 -11.94 31.22 -34.52
CA PRO A 491 -12.28 32.39 -33.71
C PRO A 491 -13.44 32.18 -32.69
N SER A 492 -13.62 33.26 -31.93
CA SER A 492 -14.66 33.63 -30.99
C SER A 492 -16.13 33.43 -31.45
N ALA A 493 -16.98 32.97 -30.51
CA ALA A 493 -18.36 33.47 -30.42
C ALA A 493 -18.88 33.38 -28.99
N SER A 494 -19.26 34.46 -28.53
CA SER A 494 -20.07 34.89 -27.40
C SER A 494 -21.37 34.12 -27.23
N SER A 495 -21.77 34.03 -25.98
CA SER A 495 -23.08 34.30 -25.38
C SER A 495 -23.44 33.26 -24.33
N VAL A 496 -23.47 33.66 -23.06
CA VAL A 496 -24.68 34.06 -22.31
C VAL A 496 -25.55 32.86 -21.95
N TRP A 497 -25.74 32.71 -20.66
CA TRP A 497 -26.88 32.29 -19.86
C TRP A 497 -26.47 31.44 -18.67
N ALA A 498 -26.45 32.05 -17.54
CA ALA A 498 -27.40 32.05 -16.42
C ALA A 498 -27.28 30.83 -15.46
N SER A 499 -26.78 31.13 -14.27
CA SER A 499 -27.13 30.41 -13.01
C SER A 499 -28.61 30.73 -12.69
N PRO A 500 -29.32 29.88 -12.06
CA PRO A 500 -29.66 29.94 -10.65
C PRO A 500 -30.28 28.62 -10.08
N PRO A 501 -30.95 28.61 -8.91
CA PRO A 501 -30.65 29.14 -7.59
C PRO A 501 -30.71 28.07 -6.48
N ARG A 502 -30.26 28.48 -5.30
CA ARG A 502 -30.47 27.82 -3.98
C ARG A 502 -31.98 27.66 -3.64
N LYS A 503 -32.33 26.52 -3.03
CA LYS A 503 -33.37 26.39 -2.00
C LYS A 503 -32.86 25.36 -1.01
N SER A 504 -32.49 25.71 0.16
CA SER A 504 -33.15 25.92 1.45
C SER A 504 -34.07 24.78 1.91
N VAL A 505 -33.59 24.09 2.98
CA VAL A 505 -34.27 23.78 4.25
C VAL A 505 -35.53 22.91 4.21
N ARG A 506 -35.44 21.75 4.87
CA ARG A 506 -36.16 21.48 6.14
C ARG A 506 -35.91 20.08 6.66
N SER A 507 -35.52 20.09 7.94
CA SER A 507 -35.63 19.03 8.93
C SER A 507 -36.99 18.33 8.91
N TRP A 508 -37.02 17.06 9.26
CA TRP A 508 -38.01 16.47 10.19
C TRP A 508 -37.58 15.06 10.61
N ASN A 509 -37.49 14.92 11.94
CA ASN A 509 -37.44 13.74 12.84
C ASN A 509 -36.38 12.67 12.60
#